data_165d47b10773677be8b611c3677eff55
#
_entry.id   165d47b10773677be8b611c3677eff55
#
_cell.length_a   1.000
_cell.length_b   1.000
_cell.length_c   1.000
_cell.angle_alpha   90.00
_cell.angle_beta   90.00
_cell.angle_gamma   90.00
#
_symmetry.space_group_name_H-M   'P 1'
#
loop_
_entity.id
_entity.type
_entity.pdbx_description
1 polymer ?
#
loop_
_entity_poly.entity_id
_entity_poly.type
_entity_poly.pdbx_seq_one_letter_code
_entity_poly.pdbx_strand_id
1 'polypeptide(L)' 'MDFNVGDNVQLKSGGPIMVIDSVEDDSIECIWFNKDGIIERYTFQAETLTEA' A
#
# COMPACT_ATOMS: atom_id res chain seq x y z
N MET A 1 7.56 -10.12 -6.83
CA MET A 1 7.73 -9.40 -5.57
C MET A 1 6.78 -9.96 -4.54
N ASP A 2 7.29 -10.18 -3.35
CA ASP A 2 6.53 -10.91 -2.33
C ASP A 2 5.95 -9.97 -1.29
N PHE A 3 4.87 -9.32 -1.69
CA PHE A 3 4.13 -8.47 -0.74
C PHE A 3 3.14 -9.34 0.03
N ASN A 4 3.07 -9.13 1.33
CA ASN A 4 2.17 -9.86 2.19
C ASN A 4 1.27 -8.90 2.95
N VAL A 5 0.07 -9.38 3.29
CA VAL A 5 -0.85 -8.61 4.12
C VAL A 5 -0.13 -8.21 5.42
N GLY A 6 -0.25 -6.95 5.80
CA GLY A 6 0.40 -6.40 6.97
C GLY A 6 1.74 -5.74 6.71
N ASP A 7 2.29 -5.90 5.51
CA ASP A 7 3.56 -5.26 5.17
C ASP A 7 3.37 -3.75 5.03
N ASN A 8 4.41 -3.00 5.42
CA ASN A 8 4.45 -1.55 5.19
C ASN A 8 5.04 -1.30 3.81
N VAL A 9 4.36 -0.52 3.01
CA VAL A 9 4.79 -0.20 1.66
C VAL A 9 4.58 1.28 1.38
N GLN A 10 5.14 1.73 0.27
CA GLN A 10 5.05 3.12 -0.16
C GLN A 10 5.09 3.12 -1.68
N LEU A 11 4.46 4.09 -2.30
CA LEU A 11 4.63 4.28 -3.73
C LEU A 11 6.09 4.60 -4.02
N LYS A 12 6.62 4.08 -5.11
CA LYS A 12 8.01 4.34 -5.49
C LYS A 12 8.28 5.83 -5.68
N SER A 13 7.24 6.58 -6.01
CA SER A 13 7.35 8.04 -6.19
C SER A 13 7.29 8.82 -4.88
N GLY A 14 7.07 8.14 -3.77
CA GLY A 14 6.95 8.78 -2.46
C GLY A 14 5.52 8.74 -1.95
N GLY A 15 5.23 9.56 -0.94
CA GLY A 15 3.91 9.63 -0.35
C GLY A 15 3.86 8.93 1.00
N PRO A 16 2.65 8.68 1.53
CA PRO A 16 2.53 8.11 2.86
C PRO A 16 2.92 6.64 2.90
N ILE A 17 3.35 6.20 4.08
CA ILE A 17 3.55 4.77 4.34
C ILE A 17 2.17 4.15 4.47
N MET A 18 1.97 3.02 3.81
CA MET A 18 0.70 2.32 3.78
C MET A 18 0.88 0.89 4.28
N VAL A 19 -0.22 0.27 4.68
CA VAL A 19 -0.23 -1.13 5.09
C VAL A 19 -1.02 -1.92 4.06
N ILE A 20 -0.50 -3.06 3.66
CA ILE A 20 -1.21 -3.94 2.73
C ILE A 20 -2.38 -4.60 3.44
N ASP A 21 -3.57 -4.43 2.90
CA ASP A 21 -4.80 -5.00 3.43
C ASP A 21 -5.19 -6.29 2.70
N SER A 22 -4.94 -6.35 1.40
CA SER A 22 -5.16 -7.59 0.66
C SER A 22 -4.27 -7.65 -0.57
N VAL A 23 -4.00 -8.86 -1.01
CA VAL A 23 -3.16 -9.12 -2.19
C VAL A 23 -3.93 -10.07 -3.10
N GLU A 24 -4.08 -9.68 -4.36
CA GLU A 24 -4.72 -10.54 -5.35
C GLU A 24 -3.95 -10.37 -6.66
N ASP A 25 -3.17 -11.38 -7.01
CA ASP A 25 -2.28 -11.34 -8.16
C ASP A 25 -1.38 -10.10 -8.08
N ASP A 26 -1.43 -9.20 -9.06
CA ASP A 26 -0.62 -7.99 -9.08
C ASP A 26 -1.34 -6.80 -8.46
N SER A 27 -2.55 -7.02 -7.93
CA SER A 27 -3.36 -5.96 -7.34
C SER A 27 -3.18 -5.97 -5.82
N ILE A 28 -2.69 -4.87 -5.28
CA ILE A 28 -2.36 -4.75 -3.86
C ILE A 28 -3.24 -3.67 -3.27
N GLU A 29 -4.15 -4.06 -2.38
CA GLU A 29 -4.98 -3.08 -1.69
C GLU A 29 -4.25 -2.58 -0.46
N CYS A 30 -4.06 -1.27 -0.39
CA CYS A 30 -3.35 -0.63 0.70
C CYS A 30 -4.26 0.32 1.45
N ILE A 31 -3.99 0.46 2.75
CA ILE A 31 -4.71 1.41 3.60
C ILE A 31 -3.70 2.29 4.31
N TRP A 32 -4.12 3.51 4.60
CA TRP A 32 -3.27 4.47 5.30
C TRP A 32 -4.14 5.54 5.94
N PHE A 33 -3.58 6.29 6.86
CA PHE A 33 -4.26 7.46 7.43
C PHE A 33 -3.87 8.69 6.64
N ASN A 34 -4.86 9.48 6.23
CA ASN A 34 -4.57 10.75 5.61
C ASN A 34 -4.21 11.78 6.68
N LYS A 35 -3.93 13.00 6.26
CA LYS A 35 -3.50 14.07 7.18
C LYS A 35 -4.55 14.42 8.22
N ASP A 36 -5.81 14.08 7.97
CA ASP A 36 -6.91 14.34 8.89
C ASP A 36 -7.17 13.16 9.82
N GLY A 37 -6.35 12.11 9.73
CA GLY A 37 -6.50 10.93 10.56
C GLY A 37 -7.60 9.98 10.10
N ILE A 38 -8.07 10.14 8.87
CA ILE A 38 -9.12 9.30 8.30
C ILE A 38 -8.48 8.23 7.44
N ILE A 39 -8.97 6.98 7.57
CA ILE A 39 -8.43 5.88 6.79
C ILE A 39 -8.84 6.01 5.32
N GLU A 40 -7.84 5.93 4.46
CA GLU A 40 -8.04 5.87 3.01
C GLU A 40 -7.60 4.48 2.53
N ARG A 41 -8.17 4.05 1.41
CA ARG A 41 -7.74 2.80 0.80
C ARG A 41 -7.77 2.93 -0.71
N TYR A 42 -6.90 2.18 -1.36
CA TYR A 42 -6.84 2.16 -2.81
C TYR A 42 -6.11 0.90 -3.25
N THR A 43 -6.42 0.42 -4.45
CA THR A 43 -5.75 -0.75 -5.01
C THR A 43 -4.69 -0.27 -6.00
N PHE A 44 -3.45 -0.70 -5.78
CA PHE A 44 -2.30 -0.34 -6.61
C PHE A 44 -1.79 -1.55 -7.36
N GLN A 45 -1.08 -1.30 -8.46
CA GLN A 45 -0.29 -2.33 -9.12
C GLN A 45 0.95 -2.60 -8.28
N ALA A 46 1.28 -3.87 -8.09
CA ALA A 46 2.45 -4.25 -7.29
C ALA A 46 3.72 -3.54 -7.74
N GLU A 47 3.86 -3.33 -9.04
CA GLU A 47 5.05 -2.71 -9.63
C GLU A 47 5.26 -1.27 -9.18
N THR A 48 4.22 -0.60 -8.69
CA THR A 48 4.32 0.79 -8.27
C THR A 48 4.72 0.95 -6.81
N LEU A 49 4.83 -0.17 -6.09
CA LEU A 49 5.08 -0.15 -4.65
C LEU A 49 6.49 -0.63 -4.34
N THR A 50 6.99 -0.14 -3.21
CA THR A 50 8.26 -0.60 -2.64
C THR A 50 8.07 -0.78 -1.15
N GLU A 51 8.88 -1.62 -0.54
CA GLU A 51 8.85 -1.80 0.91
C GLU A 51 9.27 -0.50 1.59
N ALA A 52 8.59 -0.20 2.67
CA ALA A 52 8.89 1.01 3.44
C ALA A 52 9.68 0.70 4.69
#